data_0a3150e21fc18fca4745ab96009dd7c2
#
_entry.id   0a3150e21fc18fca4745ab96009dd7c2
#
_cell.length_a   1.000
_cell.length_b   1.000
_cell.length_c   1.000
_cell.angle_alpha   90.00
_cell.angle_beta   90.00
_cell.angle_gamma   90.00
#
_symmetry.space_group_name_H-M   'P 1'
#
loop_
_entity.id
_entity.type
_entity.pdbx_description
1 polymer ?
#
loop_
_entity_poly.entity_id
_entity_poly.type
_entity_poly.pdbx_seq_one_letter_code
_entity_poly.pdbx_strand_id
1 'polypeptide(L)'
;MINYAELTTYSYQMINDSLNISKLLNFLCNCAVNQNGSISEEEIRKAFEFMKARDKQNIEEELRLSDEQKEKEKQQVDAWYDYCEQMLKAELEKRCEIRNY
;
A
#
# COMPACT_ATOMS: atom_id res chain seq x y z
N MET A 1 11.80 -9.77 3.99
CA MET A 1 11.06 -9.71 2.70
C MET A 1 9.57 -9.51 2.96
N ILE A 2 8.94 -8.64 2.19
CA ILE A 2 7.50 -8.40 2.32
C ILE A 2 6.73 -9.57 1.72
N ASN A 3 5.75 -10.07 2.48
CA ASN A 3 4.89 -11.15 2.02
C ASN A 3 3.77 -10.59 1.14
N TYR A 4 3.90 -10.72 -0.18
CA TYR A 4 2.92 -10.20 -1.13
C TYR A 4 1.56 -10.91 -1.04
N ALA A 5 1.53 -12.16 -0.59
CA ALA A 5 0.26 -12.84 -0.37
C ALA A 5 -0.58 -12.15 0.70
N GLU A 6 0.06 -11.62 1.73
CA GLU A 6 -0.62 -10.86 2.78
C GLU A 6 -1.12 -9.49 2.27
N LEU A 7 -0.42 -8.90 1.30
CA LEU A 7 -0.84 -7.65 0.71
C LEU A 7 -2.17 -7.78 -0.04
N THR A 8 -2.54 -8.98 -0.47
CA THR A 8 -3.81 -9.20 -1.15
C THR A 8 -5.02 -9.02 -0.24
N THR A 9 -4.81 -9.01 1.09
CA THR A 9 -5.89 -8.78 2.04
C THR A 9 -6.26 -7.31 2.20
N TYR A 10 -5.45 -6.40 1.64
CA TYR A 10 -5.70 -4.96 1.71
C TYR A 10 -6.12 -4.44 0.35
N SER A 11 -7.06 -3.50 0.34
CA SER A 11 -7.48 -2.80 -0.87
C SER A 11 -7.68 -1.31 -0.58
N TYR A 12 -7.70 -0.48 -1.62
CA TYR A 12 -7.88 0.95 -1.45
C TYR A 12 -9.21 1.30 -0.78
N GLN A 13 -10.23 0.46 -0.96
CA GLN A 13 -11.52 0.66 -0.33
C GLN A 13 -11.47 0.45 1.18
N MET A 14 -10.60 -0.44 1.63
CA MET A 14 -10.41 -0.71 3.06
C MET A 14 -9.58 0.38 3.72
N ILE A 15 -8.57 0.89 3.04
CA ILE A 15 -7.64 1.84 3.63
C ILE A 15 -8.13 3.29 3.64
N ASN A 16 -9.40 3.53 3.29
CA ASN A 16 -9.98 4.85 3.48
C ASN A 16 -10.39 5.12 4.94
N ASP A 17 -10.10 4.18 5.83
CA ASP A 17 -10.44 4.22 7.26
C ASP A 17 -9.14 4.11 8.05
N SER A 18 -9.02 4.96 9.08
CA SER A 18 -7.78 5.08 9.85
C SER A 18 -7.36 3.78 10.54
N LEU A 19 -8.31 2.95 10.95
CA LEU A 19 -8.01 1.66 11.58
C LEU A 19 -7.34 0.71 10.58
N ASN A 20 -7.85 0.64 9.36
CA ASN A 20 -7.29 -0.22 8.33
C ASN A 20 -5.93 0.29 7.83
N ILE A 21 -5.75 1.60 7.77
CA ILE A 21 -4.45 2.19 7.49
C ILE A 21 -3.45 1.76 8.56
N SER A 22 -3.82 1.84 9.84
CA SER A 22 -2.97 1.43 10.94
C SER A 22 -2.59 -0.05 10.86
N LYS A 23 -3.53 -0.91 10.48
CA LYS A 23 -3.25 -2.35 10.31
C LYS A 23 -2.23 -2.59 9.20
N LEU A 24 -2.38 -1.91 8.07
CA LEU A 24 -1.44 -2.03 6.96
C LEU A 24 -0.05 -1.54 7.35
N LEU A 25 0.02 -0.40 8.04
CA LEU A 25 1.28 0.16 8.51
C LEU A 25 1.97 -0.78 9.50
N ASN A 26 1.22 -1.35 10.43
CA ASN A 26 1.77 -2.30 11.40
C ASN A 26 2.31 -3.56 10.71
N PHE A 27 1.58 -4.07 9.72
CA PHE A 27 2.05 -5.21 8.95
C PHE A 27 3.38 -4.91 8.26
N LEU A 28 3.50 -3.77 7.60
CA LEU A 28 4.72 -3.38 6.89
C LEU A 28 5.87 -3.09 7.86
N CYS A 29 5.60 -2.48 9.00
CA CYS A 29 6.61 -2.28 10.04
C CYS A 29 7.11 -3.63 10.60
N ASN A 30 6.23 -4.59 10.78
CA ASN A 30 6.63 -5.93 11.23
C ASN A 30 7.53 -6.62 10.19
N CYS A 31 7.26 -6.41 8.91
CA CYS A 31 8.16 -6.90 7.85
C CYS A 31 9.56 -6.28 7.97
N ALA A 32 9.62 -4.99 8.27
CA ALA A 32 10.90 -4.31 8.48
C ALA A 32 11.66 -4.87 9.68
N VAL A 33 10.96 -5.12 10.78
CA VAL A 33 11.56 -5.70 11.99
C VAL A 33 12.15 -7.07 11.67
N ASN A 34 11.44 -7.89 10.90
CA ASN A 34 11.93 -9.21 10.49
C ASN A 34 13.16 -9.13 9.57
N GLN A 35 13.48 -7.94 9.07
CA GLN A 35 14.67 -7.68 8.28
C GLN A 35 15.69 -6.85 9.08
N ASN A 36 15.86 -7.16 10.34
CA ASN A 36 16.79 -6.47 11.25
C ASN A 36 16.42 -5.00 11.49
N GLY A 37 15.13 -4.71 11.47
CA GLY A 37 14.62 -3.38 11.76
C GLY A 37 14.66 -2.42 10.58
N SER A 38 14.98 -2.92 9.38
CA SER A 38 15.09 -2.04 8.22
C SER A 38 14.40 -2.63 6.98
N ILE A 39 13.96 -1.73 6.12
CA ILE A 39 13.35 -2.08 4.84
C ILE A 39 13.79 -1.02 3.83
N SER A 40 14.08 -1.43 2.59
CA SER A 40 14.51 -0.48 1.58
C SER A 40 13.32 0.32 1.01
N GLU A 41 13.60 1.54 0.55
CA GLU A 41 12.59 2.33 -0.14
C GLU A 41 12.10 1.63 -1.41
N GLU A 42 12.97 0.90 -2.07
CA GLU A 42 12.61 0.12 -3.25
C GLU A 42 11.59 -0.97 -2.94
N GLU A 43 11.73 -1.65 -1.81
CA GLU A 43 10.76 -2.67 -1.38
C GLU A 43 9.41 -2.04 -1.06
N ILE A 44 9.41 -0.88 -0.41
CA ILE A 44 8.18 -0.14 -0.12
C ILE A 44 7.49 0.25 -1.43
N ARG A 45 8.25 0.83 -2.35
CA ARG A 45 7.71 1.25 -3.65
C ARG A 45 7.10 0.08 -4.41
N LYS A 46 7.80 -1.04 -4.46
CA LYS A 46 7.30 -2.25 -5.14
C LYS A 46 6.02 -2.79 -4.51
N ALA A 47 5.94 -2.78 -3.17
CA ALA A 47 4.74 -3.24 -2.48
C ALA A 47 3.54 -2.37 -2.82
N PHE A 48 3.69 -1.04 -2.82
CA PHE A 48 2.61 -0.14 -3.16
C PHE A 48 2.24 -0.20 -4.65
N GLU A 49 3.22 -0.36 -5.54
CA GLU A 49 2.94 -0.56 -6.96
C GLU A 49 2.14 -1.84 -7.21
N PHE A 50 2.49 -2.90 -6.49
CA PHE A 50 1.74 -4.16 -6.56
C PHE A 50 0.28 -3.96 -6.15
N MET A 51 0.04 -3.28 -5.03
CA MET A 51 -1.32 -3.02 -4.55
C MET A 51 -2.10 -2.13 -5.51
N LYS A 52 -1.46 -1.08 -6.04
CA LYS A 52 -2.08 -0.19 -7.03
C LYS A 52 -2.48 -0.95 -8.29
N ALA A 53 -1.57 -1.74 -8.82
CA ALA A 53 -1.82 -2.51 -10.06
C ALA A 53 -2.97 -3.50 -9.87
N ARG A 54 -2.99 -4.20 -8.74
CA ARG A 54 -4.06 -5.15 -8.43
C ARG A 54 -5.41 -4.45 -8.34
N ASP A 55 -5.49 -3.35 -7.60
CA ASP A 55 -6.75 -2.64 -7.42
C ASP A 55 -7.25 -2.01 -8.73
N LYS A 56 -6.33 -1.48 -9.53
CA LYS A 56 -6.69 -0.93 -10.84
C LYS A 56 -7.21 -2.03 -11.77
N GLN A 57 -6.61 -3.22 -11.72
CA GLN A 57 -7.09 -4.36 -12.50
C GLN A 57 -8.49 -4.77 -12.07
N ASN A 58 -8.75 -4.83 -10.76
CA ASN A 58 -10.07 -5.16 -10.24
C ASN A 58 -11.13 -4.13 -10.67
N ILE A 59 -10.76 -2.85 -10.70
CA ILE A 59 -11.65 -1.79 -11.17
C ILE A 59 -11.96 -1.99 -12.66
N GLU A 60 -10.94 -2.29 -13.46
CA GLU A 60 -11.10 -2.50 -14.90
C GLU A 60 -12.04 -3.66 -15.21
N GLU A 61 -12.01 -4.69 -14.38
CA GLU A 61 -12.86 -5.89 -14.54
C GLU A 61 -14.28 -5.71 -14.00
N GLU A 62 -14.57 -4.59 -13.32
CA GLU A 62 -15.91 -4.35 -12.75
C GLU A 62 -16.89 -3.91 -13.84
N LEU A 63 -17.80 -4.81 -14.17
CA LEU A 63 -18.74 -4.58 -15.28
C LEU A 63 -19.81 -3.53 -14.99
N ARG A 64 -20.04 -3.22 -13.70
CA ARG A 64 -21.08 -2.26 -13.29
C ARG A 64 -20.63 -0.82 -13.37
N LEU A 65 -19.33 -0.58 -13.58
CA LEU A 65 -18.79 0.77 -13.65
C LEU A 65 -18.66 1.23 -15.11
N SER A 66 -19.02 2.48 -15.35
CA SER A 66 -18.75 3.11 -16.66
C SER A 66 -17.25 3.42 -16.78
N ASP A 67 -16.80 3.70 -18.01
CA ASP A 67 -15.40 4.06 -18.23
C ASP A 67 -14.99 5.29 -17.44
N GLU A 68 -15.87 6.29 -17.34
CA GLU A 68 -15.62 7.48 -16.54
C GLU A 68 -15.50 7.16 -15.05
N GLN A 69 -16.37 6.30 -14.54
CA GLN A 69 -16.31 5.86 -13.14
C GLN A 69 -15.04 5.09 -12.86
N LYS A 70 -14.61 4.22 -13.79
CA LYS A 70 -13.36 3.48 -13.66
C LYS A 70 -12.15 4.41 -13.55
N GLU A 71 -12.11 5.45 -14.36
CA GLU A 71 -11.02 6.44 -14.29
C GLU A 71 -10.98 7.16 -12.96
N LYS A 72 -12.12 7.56 -12.43
CA LYS A 72 -12.20 8.20 -11.12
C LYS A 72 -11.72 7.27 -10.01
N GLU A 73 -12.14 6.01 -10.05
CA GLU A 73 -11.72 5.03 -9.05
C GLU A 73 -10.21 4.77 -9.11
N LYS A 74 -9.65 4.67 -10.32
CA LYS A 74 -8.20 4.48 -10.48
C LYS A 74 -7.41 5.65 -9.92
N GLN A 75 -7.91 6.88 -10.09
CA GLN A 75 -7.27 8.06 -9.50
C GLN A 75 -7.31 8.00 -7.97
N GLN A 76 -8.40 7.52 -7.39
CA GLN A 76 -8.50 7.33 -5.94
C GLN A 76 -7.52 6.28 -5.43
N VAL A 77 -7.31 5.21 -6.19
CA VAL A 77 -6.30 4.20 -5.84
C VAL A 77 -4.93 4.84 -5.68
N ASP A 78 -4.52 5.64 -6.66
CA ASP A 78 -3.23 6.32 -6.59
C ASP A 78 -3.16 7.27 -5.38
N ALA A 79 -4.19 8.08 -5.18
CA ALA A 79 -4.20 9.06 -4.10
C ALA A 79 -4.13 8.40 -2.72
N TRP A 80 -4.91 7.36 -2.48
CA TRP A 80 -4.94 6.67 -1.19
C TRP A 80 -3.63 5.96 -0.89
N TYR A 81 -3.08 5.23 -1.87
CA TYR A 81 -1.83 4.51 -1.64
C TYR A 81 -0.64 5.44 -1.51
N ASP A 82 -0.62 6.56 -2.25
CA ASP A 82 0.44 7.56 -2.10
C ASP A 82 0.41 8.17 -0.69
N TYR A 83 -0.78 8.45 -0.18
CA TYR A 83 -0.96 8.93 1.18
C TYR A 83 -0.45 7.91 2.21
N CYS A 84 -0.83 6.63 2.04
CA CYS A 84 -0.37 5.56 2.92
C CYS A 84 1.14 5.38 2.86
N GLU A 85 1.74 5.48 1.68
CA GLU A 85 3.18 5.34 1.54
C GLU A 85 3.91 6.43 2.30
N GLN A 86 3.43 7.68 2.23
CA GLN A 86 4.02 8.79 2.99
C GLN A 86 3.88 8.58 4.48
N MET A 87 2.72 8.11 4.94
CA MET A 87 2.53 7.78 6.36
C MET A 87 3.46 6.68 6.83
N LEU A 88 3.64 5.65 5.99
CA LEU A 88 4.55 4.54 6.30
C LEU A 88 5.98 5.04 6.45
N LYS A 89 6.44 5.86 5.53
CA LYS A 89 7.81 6.40 5.59
C LYS A 89 8.02 7.20 6.86
N ALA A 90 7.06 8.04 7.23
CA ALA A 90 7.14 8.81 8.48
C ALA A 90 7.16 7.90 9.71
N GLU A 91 6.37 6.83 9.71
CA GLU A 91 6.31 5.89 10.83
C GLU A 91 7.61 5.08 10.95
N LEU A 92 8.18 4.67 9.82
CA LEU A 92 9.44 3.92 9.81
C LEU A 92 10.62 4.76 10.31
N GLU A 93 10.59 6.07 10.08
CA GLU A 93 11.60 6.96 10.65
C GLU A 93 11.57 6.98 12.17
N LYS A 94 10.42 6.69 12.77
CA LYS A 94 10.25 6.66 14.23
C LYS A 94 10.54 5.29 14.84
N ARG A 95 10.15 4.21 14.16
CA ARG A 95 10.21 2.85 14.72
C ARG A 95 11.29 1.98 14.11
N CYS A 96 11.50 2.14 12.82
CA CYS A 96 12.38 1.28 12.03
C CYS A 96 13.27 2.17 11.19
N GLU A 97 14.27 1.58 10.57
CA GLU A 97 15.17 2.30 9.69
C GLU A 97 14.78 2.07 8.24
N ILE A 98 14.71 3.15 7.46
CA ILE A 98 14.55 3.07 6.02
C ILE A 98 15.94 3.11 5.38
N ARG A 99 16.24 2.13 4.54
CA ARG A 99 17.49 2.09 3.79
C ARG A 99 17.33 2.84 2.47
N ASN A 100 18.25 3.75 2.22
CA ASN A 100 18.32 4.48 0.95
C ASN A 100 19.34 3.78 0.04
N TYR A 101 18.87 3.30 -1.08
CA TYR A 101 19.74 2.68 -2.09
C TYR A 101 19.63 3.42 -3.40
#